data_ebfc4d1be27c8f769988212ddb6f931b
#
_entry.id   ebfc4d1be27c8f769988212ddb6f931b
#
_cell.length_a   1.000
_cell.length_b   1.000
_cell.length_c   1.000
_cell.angle_alpha   90.00
_cell.angle_beta   90.00
_cell.angle_gamma   90.00
#
_symmetry.space_group_name_H-M   'P 1'
#
loop_
_entity.id
_entity.type
_entity.pdbx_description
1 polymer ?
#
loop_
_entity_poly.entity_id
_entity_poly.type
_entity_poly.pdbx_seq_one_letter_code
_entity_poly.pdbx_strand_id
1 'polypeptide(L)'
;MIESTYGSKADVLPPRRESEEQLLAEVNATIKEKGKVLIPELGLGRAQETMLILEQAMRDGKLPKVPVYIDGMIWDINGIHTVYPDFLNSAVRREVFQDNNPFVADIFSRVGSPIERKAVIEGGPCIVLATSGMLEGGASVEYLRHFAVNKNNKICFVCYQGVGSLGRQVQDGVKTIQMSVEGKDEFIQVKLGVVTIPGLTAHAGRKELLDFANRTQP
;
A
#
# COMPACT_ATOMS: atom_id res chain seq x y z
N MET A 1 -8.17 -10.64 -26.43
CA MET A 1 -6.96 -10.84 -25.59
C MET A 1 -7.46 -11.09 -24.17
N ILE A 2 -6.91 -12.09 -23.47
CA ILE A 2 -7.20 -12.40 -22.07
C ILE A 2 -5.86 -12.51 -21.34
N GLU A 3 -5.77 -11.98 -20.13
CA GLU A 3 -4.65 -12.19 -19.22
C GLU A 3 -4.94 -13.40 -18.31
N SER A 4 -3.95 -13.96 -17.64
CA SER A 4 -4.13 -15.12 -16.78
C SER A 4 -3.23 -15.11 -15.54
N THR A 5 -2.94 -13.91 -15.01
CA THR A 5 -2.03 -13.70 -13.88
C THR A 5 -2.40 -14.56 -12.67
N TYR A 6 -3.70 -14.62 -12.32
CA TYR A 6 -4.24 -15.47 -11.26
C TYR A 6 -5.13 -16.59 -11.80
N GLY A 7 -4.68 -17.26 -12.87
CA GLY A 7 -5.41 -18.33 -13.53
C GLY A 7 -5.10 -19.74 -13.04
N SER A 8 -4.07 -19.91 -12.20
CA SER A 8 -3.70 -21.23 -11.66
C SER A 8 -4.75 -21.75 -10.68
N LYS A 9 -4.83 -23.06 -10.51
CA LYS A 9 -5.69 -23.68 -9.47
C LYS A 9 -5.24 -23.32 -8.05
N ALA A 10 -3.97 -22.96 -7.89
CA ALA A 10 -3.40 -22.54 -6.60
C ALA A 10 -3.69 -21.08 -6.27
N ASP A 11 -4.08 -20.26 -7.26
CA ASP A 11 -4.37 -18.85 -7.08
C ASP A 11 -5.78 -18.65 -6.52
N VAL A 12 -5.92 -18.76 -5.22
CA VAL A 12 -7.17 -18.50 -4.52
C VAL A 12 -7.11 -17.09 -3.95
N LEU A 13 -7.78 -16.16 -4.62
CA LEU A 13 -7.92 -14.79 -4.12
C LEU A 13 -9.10 -14.72 -3.14
N PRO A 14 -8.91 -14.18 -1.93
CA PRO A 14 -10.01 -13.92 -1.02
C PRO A 14 -10.93 -12.84 -1.60
N PRO A 15 -12.19 -12.78 -1.16
CA PRO A 15 -13.09 -11.68 -1.47
C PRO A 15 -12.46 -10.35 -1.07
N ARG A 16 -12.60 -9.34 -1.92
CA ARG A 16 -12.05 -7.99 -1.70
C ARG A 16 -12.36 -7.45 -0.30
N ARG A 17 -13.61 -7.62 0.16
CA ARG A 17 -14.04 -7.16 1.48
C ARG A 17 -13.21 -7.77 2.62
N GLU A 18 -12.90 -9.05 2.55
CA GLU A 18 -12.07 -9.72 3.56
C GLU A 18 -10.65 -9.15 3.57
N SER A 19 -10.10 -8.84 2.40
CA SER A 19 -8.79 -8.20 2.27
C SER A 19 -8.77 -6.79 2.84
N GLU A 20 -9.82 -6.01 2.58
CA GLU A 20 -9.99 -4.68 3.17
C GLU A 20 -10.10 -4.76 4.71
N GLU A 21 -10.94 -5.67 5.22
CA GLU A 21 -11.11 -5.90 6.66
C GLU A 21 -9.78 -6.35 7.31
N GLN A 22 -9.00 -7.21 6.66
CA GLN A 22 -7.69 -7.63 7.13
C GLN A 22 -6.72 -6.44 7.18
N LEU A 23 -6.62 -5.64 6.11
CA LEU A 23 -5.76 -4.46 6.10
C LEU A 23 -6.11 -3.51 7.25
N LEU A 24 -7.39 -3.20 7.43
CA LEU A 24 -7.85 -2.29 8.47
C LEU A 24 -7.59 -2.84 9.88
N ALA A 25 -7.75 -4.15 10.08
CA ALA A 25 -7.45 -4.80 11.36
C ALA A 25 -5.96 -4.70 11.71
N GLU A 26 -5.07 -4.96 10.74
CA GLU A 26 -3.62 -4.88 10.91
C GLU A 26 -3.14 -3.45 11.19
N VAL A 27 -3.68 -2.48 10.46
CA VAL A 27 -3.41 -1.04 10.69
C VAL A 27 -3.87 -0.65 12.09
N ASN A 28 -5.12 -0.97 12.46
CA ASN A 28 -5.68 -0.60 13.75
C ASN A 28 -4.89 -1.20 14.93
N ALA A 29 -4.53 -2.47 14.85
CA ALA A 29 -3.71 -3.13 15.87
C ALA A 29 -2.35 -2.43 16.06
N THR A 30 -1.70 -2.11 14.94
CA THR A 30 -0.39 -1.44 14.95
C THR A 30 -0.46 -0.04 15.54
N ILE A 31 -1.46 0.74 15.15
CA ILE A 31 -1.65 2.11 15.67
C ILE A 31 -1.98 2.12 17.17
N LYS A 32 -2.79 1.16 17.65
CA LYS A 32 -3.09 1.00 19.08
C LYS A 32 -1.83 0.71 19.91
N GLU A 33 -0.87 -0.01 19.36
CA GLU A 33 0.44 -0.28 19.98
C GLU A 33 1.45 0.87 19.79
N LYS A 34 0.98 2.02 19.31
CA LYS A 34 1.81 3.20 18.99
C LYS A 34 2.91 2.93 17.96
N GLY A 35 2.69 1.95 17.12
CA GLY A 35 3.56 1.62 15.98
C GLY A 35 3.25 2.44 14.73
N LYS A 36 4.07 2.27 13.72
CA LYS A 36 3.92 2.86 12.38
C LYS A 36 3.65 1.75 11.37
N VAL A 37 2.80 2.04 10.38
CA VAL A 37 2.52 1.11 9.28
C VAL A 37 3.17 1.62 8.01
N LEU A 38 3.99 0.78 7.38
CA LEU A 38 4.50 1.01 6.03
C LEU A 38 3.68 0.15 5.05
N ILE A 39 3.15 0.79 4.02
CA ILE A 39 2.48 0.13 2.91
C ILE A 39 3.25 0.50 1.63
N PRO A 40 4.18 -0.36 1.18
CA PRO A 40 4.88 -0.12 -0.08
C PRO A 40 3.92 -0.30 -1.24
N GLU A 41 3.86 0.69 -2.14
CA GLU A 41 2.83 0.77 -3.16
C GLU A 41 3.38 1.03 -4.56
N LEU A 42 2.64 0.57 -5.56
CA LEU A 42 2.76 1.06 -6.91
C LEU A 42 2.13 2.46 -6.98
N GLY A 43 2.80 3.39 -7.62
CA GLY A 43 2.37 4.79 -7.67
C GLY A 43 1.00 5.01 -8.31
N LEU A 44 0.62 4.16 -9.27
CA LEU A 44 -0.64 4.24 -10.00
C LEU A 44 -1.56 3.06 -9.67
N GLY A 45 -2.81 3.37 -9.39
CA GLY A 45 -3.90 2.43 -9.20
C GLY A 45 -3.98 1.89 -7.77
N ARG A 46 -2.99 1.08 -7.33
CA ARG A 46 -3.02 0.43 -6.02
C ARG A 46 -2.98 1.44 -4.86
N ALA A 47 -2.09 2.41 -4.94
CA ALA A 47 -1.98 3.43 -3.90
C ALA A 47 -3.28 4.23 -3.73
N GLN A 48 -3.91 4.63 -4.82
CA GLN A 48 -5.18 5.35 -4.79
C GLN A 48 -6.31 4.50 -4.19
N GLU A 49 -6.33 3.21 -4.50
CA GLU A 49 -7.30 2.29 -3.91
C GLU A 49 -7.10 2.14 -2.40
N THR A 50 -5.86 1.98 -1.94
CA THR A 50 -5.54 1.94 -0.51
C THR A 50 -5.90 3.26 0.19
N MET A 51 -5.68 4.40 -0.45
CA MET A 51 -6.11 5.71 0.07
C MET A 51 -7.61 5.76 0.28
N LEU A 52 -8.41 5.33 -0.71
CA LEU A 52 -9.87 5.29 -0.59
C LEU A 52 -10.33 4.39 0.56
N ILE A 53 -9.70 3.23 0.75
CA ILE A 53 -10.01 2.31 1.86
C ILE A 53 -9.73 2.98 3.21
N LEU A 54 -8.56 3.61 3.36
CA LEU A 54 -8.16 4.25 4.61
C LEU A 54 -9.04 5.47 4.93
N GLU A 55 -9.29 6.32 3.93
CA GLU A 55 -10.15 7.50 4.06
C GLU A 55 -11.55 7.10 4.51
N GLN A 56 -12.17 6.18 3.79
CA GLN A 56 -13.50 5.69 4.12
C GLN A 56 -13.55 5.09 5.54
N ALA A 57 -12.55 4.30 5.92
CA ALA A 57 -12.50 3.67 7.23
C ALA A 57 -12.34 4.69 8.37
N MET A 58 -11.57 5.76 8.17
CA MET A 58 -11.43 6.83 9.15
C MET A 58 -12.67 7.71 9.24
N ARG A 59 -13.32 7.96 8.11
CA ARG A 59 -14.60 8.69 8.04
C ARG A 59 -15.72 7.91 8.75
N ASP A 60 -15.76 6.59 8.56
CA ASP A 60 -16.75 5.70 9.21
C ASP A 60 -16.42 5.42 10.70
N GLY A 61 -15.31 5.89 11.23
CA GLY A 61 -14.85 5.61 12.60
C GLY A 61 -14.35 4.18 12.83
N LYS A 62 -14.09 3.41 11.77
CA LYS A 62 -13.51 2.06 11.85
C LYS A 62 -12.02 2.07 12.15
N LEU A 63 -11.33 3.15 11.76
CA LEU A 63 -9.95 3.45 12.12
C LEU A 63 -9.88 4.75 12.92
N PRO A 64 -8.94 4.87 13.88
CA PRO A 64 -8.65 6.15 14.51
C PRO A 64 -8.09 7.13 13.47
N LYS A 65 -8.39 8.40 13.63
CA LYS A 65 -7.78 9.45 12.78
C LYS A 65 -6.31 9.57 13.13
N VAL A 66 -5.46 9.14 12.22
CA VAL A 66 -3.99 9.25 12.30
C VAL A 66 -3.46 9.79 10.98
N PRO A 67 -2.32 10.48 10.98
CA PRO A 67 -1.71 10.97 9.74
C PRO A 67 -1.41 9.81 8.77
N VAL A 68 -1.75 10.01 7.50
CA VAL A 68 -1.37 9.14 6.39
C VAL A 68 -0.42 9.92 5.51
N TYR A 69 0.84 9.56 5.53
CA TYR A 69 1.88 10.22 4.75
C TYR A 69 2.03 9.57 3.38
N ILE A 70 2.08 10.39 2.36
CA ILE A 70 2.20 9.99 0.96
C ILE A 70 3.58 10.42 0.45
N ASP A 71 4.45 9.46 0.14
CA ASP A 71 5.80 9.74 -0.32
C ASP A 71 6.10 9.10 -1.68
N GLY A 72 6.69 9.89 -2.58
CA GLY A 72 6.96 9.50 -3.96
C GLY A 72 5.86 9.92 -4.93
N MET A 73 5.83 9.28 -6.10
CA MET A 73 4.96 9.69 -7.23
C MET A 73 3.46 9.53 -6.98
N ILE A 74 3.04 8.88 -5.90
CA ILE A 74 1.62 8.70 -5.56
C ILE A 74 0.90 10.04 -5.50
N TRP A 75 1.55 11.06 -4.91
CA TRP A 75 0.96 12.39 -4.79
C TRP A 75 0.71 13.04 -6.14
N ASP A 76 1.65 12.95 -7.07
CA ASP A 76 1.51 13.53 -8.40
C ASP A 76 0.42 12.82 -9.20
N ILE A 77 0.30 11.50 -9.05
CA ILE A 77 -0.79 10.71 -9.65
C ILE A 77 -2.14 11.13 -9.06
N ASN A 78 -2.24 11.41 -7.77
CA ASN A 78 -3.47 11.93 -7.15
C ASN A 78 -3.88 13.29 -7.75
N GLY A 79 -2.90 14.16 -8.04
CA GLY A 79 -3.14 15.40 -8.76
C GLY A 79 -3.76 15.16 -10.15
N ILE A 80 -3.27 14.16 -10.88
CA ILE A 80 -3.83 13.78 -12.18
C ILE A 80 -5.27 13.28 -12.03
N HIS A 81 -5.56 12.41 -11.07
CA HIS A 81 -6.92 11.92 -10.79
C HIS A 81 -7.87 13.06 -10.43
N THR A 82 -7.40 14.05 -9.70
CA THR A 82 -8.18 15.25 -9.35
C THR A 82 -8.50 16.12 -10.56
N VAL A 83 -7.55 16.28 -11.49
CA VAL A 83 -7.72 17.11 -12.70
C VAL A 83 -8.56 16.40 -13.76
N TYR A 84 -8.51 15.06 -13.81
CA TYR A 84 -9.20 14.24 -14.82
C TYR A 84 -10.20 13.26 -14.20
N PRO A 85 -11.19 13.71 -13.42
CA PRO A 85 -12.11 12.83 -12.70
C PRO A 85 -13.04 12.03 -13.62
N ASP A 86 -13.20 12.45 -14.89
CA ASP A 86 -14.04 11.76 -15.87
C ASP A 86 -13.57 10.34 -16.19
N PHE A 87 -12.29 10.02 -15.95
CA PHE A 87 -11.73 8.69 -16.13
C PHE A 87 -11.86 7.80 -14.89
N LEU A 88 -12.40 8.33 -13.79
CA LEU A 88 -12.64 7.58 -12.57
C LEU A 88 -14.01 6.88 -12.60
N ASN A 89 -14.19 5.90 -11.71
CA ASN A 89 -15.50 5.31 -11.55
C ASN A 89 -16.55 6.35 -11.09
N SER A 90 -17.81 6.06 -11.34
CA SER A 90 -18.91 7.02 -11.12
C SER A 90 -19.06 7.50 -9.68
N ALA A 91 -18.70 6.67 -8.68
CA ALA A 91 -18.78 7.03 -7.28
C ALA A 91 -17.70 8.06 -6.91
N VAL A 92 -16.43 7.75 -7.17
CA VAL A 92 -15.30 8.65 -6.88
C VAL A 92 -15.41 9.95 -7.68
N ARG A 93 -15.78 9.86 -8.98
CA ARG A 93 -16.02 11.05 -9.81
C ARG A 93 -17.05 11.98 -9.18
N ARG A 94 -18.15 11.44 -8.66
CA ARG A 94 -19.18 12.24 -8.00
C ARG A 94 -18.64 12.95 -6.76
N GLU A 95 -17.85 12.27 -5.94
CA GLU A 95 -17.24 12.87 -4.74
C GLU A 95 -16.30 14.01 -5.13
N VAL A 96 -15.45 13.83 -6.14
CA VAL A 96 -14.56 14.89 -6.63
C VAL A 96 -15.35 16.13 -7.09
N PHE A 97 -16.46 15.96 -7.84
CA PHE A 97 -17.29 17.09 -8.30
C PHE A 97 -18.14 17.74 -7.19
N GLN A 98 -18.29 17.08 -6.05
CA GLN A 98 -19.01 17.61 -4.88
C GLN A 98 -18.09 18.23 -3.83
N ASP A 99 -16.90 18.64 -4.22
CA ASP A 99 -15.86 19.20 -3.32
C ASP A 99 -15.49 18.28 -2.14
N ASN A 100 -15.74 16.97 -2.29
CA ASN A 100 -15.39 15.93 -1.33
C ASN A 100 -14.33 14.98 -1.94
N ASN A 101 -13.23 15.55 -2.45
CA ASN A 101 -12.21 14.79 -3.12
C ASN A 101 -11.46 13.86 -2.14
N PRO A 102 -11.63 12.53 -2.25
CA PRO A 102 -11.03 11.60 -1.31
C PRO A 102 -9.51 11.50 -1.40
N PHE A 103 -8.88 11.99 -2.48
CA PHE A 103 -7.42 11.96 -2.66
C PHE A 103 -6.69 13.11 -1.98
N VAL A 104 -7.42 14.16 -1.55
CA VAL A 104 -6.87 15.34 -0.86
C VAL A 104 -7.53 15.58 0.50
N ALA A 105 -8.10 14.51 1.10
CA ALA A 105 -8.67 14.58 2.43
C ALA A 105 -7.61 14.98 3.47
N ASP A 106 -8.03 15.67 4.53
CA ASP A 106 -7.15 16.24 5.58
C ASP A 106 -6.24 15.21 6.27
N ILE A 107 -6.59 13.93 6.18
CA ILE A 107 -5.78 12.83 6.73
C ILE A 107 -4.51 12.58 5.93
N PHE A 108 -4.44 13.03 4.68
CA PHE A 108 -3.30 12.82 3.80
C PHE A 108 -2.33 14.00 3.82
N SER A 109 -1.06 13.69 4.01
CA SER A 109 0.02 14.67 3.99
C SER A 109 1.10 14.24 3.00
N ARG A 110 1.45 15.14 2.09
CA ARG A 110 2.58 14.92 1.18
C ARG A 110 3.89 14.95 1.95
N VAL A 111 4.80 14.07 1.56
CA VAL A 111 6.22 14.14 1.94
C VAL A 111 7.01 14.49 0.69
N GLY A 112 7.51 15.71 0.61
CA GLY A 112 8.19 16.25 -0.58
C GLY A 112 9.70 16.46 -0.41
N SER A 113 10.23 16.18 0.78
CA SER A 113 11.66 16.41 1.05
C SER A 113 12.25 15.40 2.04
N PRO A 114 13.59 15.19 2.03
CA PRO A 114 14.27 14.37 3.03
C PRO A 114 14.06 14.85 4.47
N ILE A 115 13.91 16.16 4.67
CA ILE A 115 13.66 16.75 6.00
C ILE A 115 12.28 16.34 6.52
N GLU A 116 11.25 16.43 5.68
CA GLU A 116 9.90 16.00 6.03
C GLU A 116 9.86 14.49 6.27
N ARG A 117 10.55 13.69 5.44
CA ARG A 117 10.65 12.24 5.64
C ARG A 117 11.28 11.90 6.98
N LYS A 118 12.34 12.60 7.36
CA LYS A 118 12.97 12.45 8.68
C LYS A 118 11.97 12.76 9.79
N ALA A 119 11.19 13.84 9.67
CA ALA A 119 10.17 14.18 10.65
C ALA A 119 9.09 13.09 10.79
N VAL A 120 8.68 12.44 9.70
CA VAL A 120 7.77 11.29 9.73
C VAL A 120 8.41 10.10 10.44
N ILE A 121 9.68 9.80 10.13
CA ILE A 121 10.43 8.69 10.74
C ILE A 121 10.55 8.88 12.27
N GLU A 122 10.85 10.08 12.72
CA GLU A 122 11.03 10.44 14.13
C GLU A 122 9.71 10.72 14.85
N GLY A 123 8.63 10.96 14.12
CA GLY A 123 7.31 11.31 14.64
C GLY A 123 6.55 10.19 15.35
N GLY A 124 5.28 10.44 15.66
CA GLY A 124 4.37 9.51 16.32
C GLY A 124 3.83 8.40 15.41
N PRO A 125 2.82 7.65 15.89
CA PRO A 125 2.13 6.64 15.09
C PRO A 125 1.52 7.22 13.83
N CYS A 126 1.70 6.53 12.72
CA CYS A 126 1.22 6.98 11.41
C CYS A 126 1.14 5.82 10.43
N ILE A 127 0.52 6.09 9.28
CA ILE A 127 0.54 5.22 8.11
C ILE A 127 1.39 5.90 7.04
N VAL A 128 2.24 5.16 6.35
CA VAL A 128 3.05 5.65 5.24
C VAL A 128 2.74 4.84 4.00
N LEU A 129 2.26 5.50 2.95
CA LEU A 129 2.15 4.95 1.60
C LEU A 129 3.33 5.49 0.79
N ALA A 130 4.20 4.61 0.32
CA ALA A 130 5.41 5.03 -0.37
C ALA A 130 5.79 4.13 -1.54
N THR A 131 6.35 4.71 -2.60
CA THR A 131 6.95 3.97 -3.71
C THR A 131 8.42 3.66 -3.41
N SER A 132 8.96 2.52 -3.90
CA SER A 132 8.36 1.51 -4.77
C SER A 132 7.63 0.41 -4.01
N GLY A 133 6.69 -0.23 -4.71
CA GLY A 133 5.88 -1.31 -4.11
C GLY A 133 6.65 -2.60 -3.81
N MET A 134 7.77 -2.86 -4.51
CA MET A 134 8.62 -4.05 -4.32
C MET A 134 9.89 -3.77 -3.51
N LEU A 135 10.02 -2.57 -2.94
CA LEU A 135 11.20 -2.15 -2.18
C LEU A 135 12.53 -2.19 -2.99
N GLU A 136 12.46 -1.90 -4.29
CA GLU A 136 13.63 -1.88 -5.17
C GLU A 136 14.30 -0.50 -5.28
N GLY A 137 13.81 0.47 -4.52
CA GLY A 137 14.30 1.83 -4.48
C GLY A 137 13.23 2.80 -3.97
N GLY A 138 13.56 4.08 -3.96
CA GLY A 138 12.64 5.15 -3.58
C GLY A 138 12.39 5.26 -2.07
N ALA A 139 11.36 6.01 -1.72
CA ALA A 139 11.05 6.35 -0.34
C ALA A 139 10.72 5.14 0.53
N SER A 140 10.04 4.13 -0.02
CA SER A 140 9.64 2.93 0.73
C SER A 140 10.82 2.17 1.34
N VAL A 141 11.96 2.16 0.64
CA VAL A 141 13.20 1.52 1.12
C VAL A 141 13.76 2.28 2.32
N GLU A 142 13.76 3.61 2.26
CA GLU A 142 14.22 4.45 3.36
C GLU A 142 13.34 4.29 4.61
N TYR A 143 12.02 4.26 4.45
CA TYR A 143 11.11 3.96 5.56
C TYR A 143 11.34 2.56 6.14
N LEU A 144 11.53 1.54 5.28
CA LEU A 144 11.83 0.19 5.75
C LEU A 144 13.10 0.17 6.60
N ARG A 145 14.17 0.86 6.15
CA ARG A 145 15.43 0.96 6.87
C ARG A 145 15.25 1.38 8.33
N HIS A 146 14.41 2.38 8.55
CA HIS A 146 14.16 2.93 9.88
C HIS A 146 13.08 2.18 10.66
N PHE A 147 12.03 1.68 9.98
CA PHE A 147 10.91 1.02 10.66
C PHE A 147 11.22 -0.43 11.01
N ALA A 148 12.12 -1.09 10.27
CA ALA A 148 12.42 -2.52 10.44
C ALA A 148 12.87 -2.91 11.85
N VAL A 149 13.59 -2.04 12.54
CA VAL A 149 14.20 -2.33 13.84
C VAL A 149 13.22 -2.28 15.02
N ASN A 150 12.01 -1.76 14.82
CA ASN A 150 11.01 -1.62 15.88
C ASN A 150 9.91 -2.66 15.72
N LYS A 151 9.76 -3.54 16.72
CA LYS A 151 8.76 -4.62 16.72
C LYS A 151 7.30 -4.14 16.75
N ASN A 152 7.04 -2.90 17.17
CA ASN A 152 5.70 -2.33 17.17
C ASN A 152 5.27 -1.83 15.79
N ASN A 153 6.22 -1.66 14.88
CA ASN A 153 5.91 -1.27 13.50
C ASN A 153 5.45 -2.48 12.69
N LYS A 154 4.81 -2.19 11.55
CA LYS A 154 4.35 -3.21 10.62
C LYS A 154 4.54 -2.78 9.18
N ILE A 155 4.86 -3.75 8.32
CA ILE A 155 4.80 -3.61 6.87
C ILE A 155 3.63 -4.44 6.34
N CYS A 156 2.78 -3.81 5.51
CA CYS A 156 1.65 -4.47 4.86
C CYS A 156 1.90 -4.51 3.36
N PHE A 157 2.13 -5.69 2.81
CA PHE A 157 2.26 -5.87 1.36
C PHE A 157 0.88 -6.05 0.74
N VAL A 158 0.48 -5.09 -0.07
CA VAL A 158 -0.80 -5.09 -0.80
C VAL A 158 -0.61 -5.31 -2.31
N CYS A 159 0.62 -5.48 -2.75
CA CYS A 159 0.97 -5.77 -4.14
C CYS A 159 1.95 -6.95 -4.23
N TYR A 160 2.07 -7.50 -5.44
CA TYR A 160 2.99 -8.59 -5.75
C TYR A 160 4.43 -8.21 -5.43
N GLN A 161 5.16 -9.18 -4.87
CA GLN A 161 6.59 -9.06 -4.60
C GLN A 161 7.37 -9.99 -5.54
N GLY A 162 8.18 -9.40 -6.41
CA GLY A 162 8.98 -10.13 -7.40
C GLY A 162 10.03 -11.02 -6.75
N VAL A 163 10.28 -12.17 -7.34
CA VAL A 163 11.37 -13.06 -6.91
C VAL A 163 12.70 -12.30 -6.98
N GLY A 164 13.46 -12.32 -5.88
CA GLY A 164 14.75 -11.62 -5.76
C GLY A 164 14.64 -10.17 -5.26
N SER A 165 13.45 -9.54 -5.26
CA SER A 165 13.28 -8.20 -4.71
C SER A 165 13.49 -8.18 -3.18
N LEU A 166 13.87 -7.02 -2.64
CA LEU A 166 13.96 -6.83 -1.19
C LEU A 166 12.60 -7.05 -0.52
N GLY A 167 11.52 -6.62 -1.16
CA GLY A 167 10.16 -6.84 -0.67
C GLY A 167 9.84 -8.33 -0.53
N ARG A 168 10.26 -9.16 -1.50
CA ARG A 168 10.08 -10.60 -1.41
C ARG A 168 10.89 -11.22 -0.28
N GLN A 169 12.14 -10.80 -0.09
CA GLN A 169 12.96 -11.28 1.02
C GLN A 169 12.32 -10.97 2.38
N VAL A 170 11.80 -9.75 2.56
CA VAL A 170 11.11 -9.34 3.79
C VAL A 170 9.82 -10.15 3.96
N GLN A 171 9.05 -10.34 2.89
CA GLN A 171 7.80 -11.11 2.88
C GLN A 171 8.04 -12.58 3.27
N ASP A 172 9.14 -13.17 2.81
CA ASP A 172 9.55 -14.54 3.13
C ASP A 172 10.17 -14.67 4.55
N GLY A 173 10.26 -13.55 5.31
CA GLY A 173 10.62 -13.55 6.72
C GLY A 173 12.12 -13.49 7.01
N VAL A 174 12.93 -12.93 6.10
CA VAL A 174 14.34 -12.69 6.36
C VAL A 174 14.53 -11.88 7.65
N LYS A 175 15.52 -12.24 8.45
CA LYS A 175 15.76 -11.59 9.76
C LYS A 175 16.76 -10.44 9.69
N THR A 176 17.58 -10.41 8.66
CA THR A 176 18.56 -9.35 8.44
C THR A 176 18.58 -9.02 6.96
N ILE A 177 18.42 -7.75 6.64
CA ILE A 177 18.53 -7.23 5.27
C ILE A 177 19.82 -6.43 5.13
N GLN A 178 20.47 -6.56 3.97
CA GLN A 178 21.62 -5.74 3.59
C GLN A 178 21.13 -4.61 2.70
N MET A 179 21.51 -3.39 3.03
CA MET A 179 21.18 -2.19 2.26
C MET A 179 22.44 -1.38 2.04
N SER A 180 22.62 -0.85 0.83
CA SER A 180 23.70 0.09 0.54
C SER A 180 23.24 1.51 0.83
N VAL A 181 23.90 2.17 1.79
CA VAL A 181 23.60 3.54 2.21
C VAL A 181 24.87 4.38 2.03
N GLU A 182 24.81 5.39 1.18
CA GLU A 182 25.97 6.26 0.89
C GLU A 182 27.24 5.47 0.52
N GLY A 183 27.06 4.35 -0.20
CA GLY A 183 28.17 3.48 -0.63
C GLY A 183 28.72 2.55 0.45
N LYS A 184 28.06 2.46 1.61
CA LYS A 184 28.40 1.51 2.69
C LYS A 184 27.29 0.50 2.86
N ASP A 185 27.65 -0.73 3.13
CA ASP A 185 26.70 -1.79 3.46
C ASP A 185 26.26 -1.69 4.91
N GLU A 186 24.96 -1.55 5.13
CA GLU A 186 24.32 -1.63 6.44
C GLU A 186 23.52 -2.95 6.55
N PHE A 187 23.65 -3.61 7.70
CA PHE A 187 22.88 -4.80 8.03
C PHE A 187 21.80 -4.45 9.05
N ILE A 188 20.55 -4.56 8.64
CA ILE A 188 19.40 -4.08 9.40
C ILE A 188 18.59 -5.29 9.87
N GLN A 189 18.35 -5.36 11.18
CA GLN A 189 17.51 -6.40 11.78
C GLN A 189 16.04 -6.15 11.50
N VAL A 190 15.35 -7.11 10.93
CA VAL A 190 13.91 -7.06 10.65
C VAL A 190 13.17 -7.59 11.88
N LYS A 191 12.66 -6.67 12.69
CA LYS A 191 11.88 -6.95 13.90
C LYS A 191 10.41 -6.56 13.74
N LEU A 192 10.09 -5.69 12.77
CA LEU A 192 8.72 -5.27 12.51
C LEU A 192 7.83 -6.45 12.11
N GLY A 193 6.52 -6.31 12.33
CA GLY A 193 5.54 -7.26 11.82
C GLY A 193 5.44 -7.21 10.31
N VAL A 194 5.35 -8.37 9.66
CA VAL A 194 5.20 -8.48 8.21
C VAL A 194 3.89 -9.17 7.92
N VAL A 195 3.06 -8.55 7.09
CA VAL A 195 1.79 -9.12 6.65
C VAL A 195 1.59 -8.93 5.15
N THR A 196 1.03 -9.93 4.50
CA THR A 196 0.56 -9.85 3.12
C THR A 196 -0.96 -9.79 3.10
N ILE A 197 -1.50 -8.84 2.37
CA ILE A 197 -2.94 -8.65 2.17
C ILE A 197 -3.26 -9.09 0.73
N PRO A 198 -3.65 -10.34 0.50
CA PRO A 198 -4.03 -10.81 -0.83
C PRO A 198 -5.40 -10.24 -1.24
N GLY A 199 -5.74 -10.31 -2.51
CA GLY A 199 -7.08 -9.95 -3.02
C GLY A 199 -7.31 -8.46 -3.30
N LEU A 200 -6.43 -7.56 -2.85
CA LEU A 200 -6.43 -6.17 -3.33
C LEU A 200 -5.74 -6.13 -4.70
N THR A 201 -6.43 -6.62 -5.74
CA THR A 201 -5.90 -6.70 -7.10
C THR A 201 -6.94 -6.28 -8.13
N ALA A 202 -6.49 -5.70 -9.24
CA ALA A 202 -7.32 -5.42 -10.41
C ALA A 202 -7.34 -6.58 -11.42
N HIS A 203 -6.52 -7.60 -11.21
CA HIS A 203 -6.52 -8.80 -12.06
C HIS A 203 -7.73 -9.68 -11.75
N ALA A 204 -8.27 -10.30 -12.79
CA ALA A 204 -9.33 -11.29 -12.64
C ALA A 204 -8.80 -12.55 -11.98
N GLY A 205 -9.57 -13.10 -11.05
CA GLY A 205 -9.30 -14.41 -10.45
C GLY A 205 -9.66 -15.56 -11.40
N ARG A 206 -9.19 -16.76 -11.10
CA ARG A 206 -9.42 -17.95 -11.92
C ARG A 206 -10.89 -18.16 -12.31
N LYS A 207 -11.81 -17.98 -11.35
CA LYS A 207 -13.25 -18.16 -11.61
C LYS A 207 -13.74 -17.18 -12.68
N GLU A 208 -13.39 -15.91 -12.54
CA GLU A 208 -13.79 -14.84 -13.47
C GLU A 208 -13.20 -15.07 -14.86
N LEU A 209 -11.95 -15.53 -14.95
CA LEU A 209 -11.29 -15.89 -16.21
C LEU A 209 -12.01 -17.05 -16.91
N LEU A 210 -12.37 -18.09 -16.18
CA LEU A 210 -13.11 -19.23 -16.72
C LEU A 210 -14.54 -18.84 -17.13
N ASP A 211 -15.23 -18.04 -16.32
CA ASP A 211 -16.57 -17.54 -16.62
C ASP A 211 -16.54 -16.67 -17.89
N PHE A 212 -15.53 -15.83 -18.06
CA PHE A 212 -15.34 -15.04 -19.28
C PHE A 212 -15.11 -15.93 -20.50
N ALA A 213 -14.19 -16.90 -20.42
CA ALA A 213 -13.93 -17.83 -21.50
C ALA A 213 -15.17 -18.63 -21.90
N ASN A 214 -15.93 -19.13 -20.92
CA ASN A 214 -17.16 -19.87 -21.17
C ASN A 214 -18.27 -19.03 -21.82
N ARG A 215 -18.36 -17.75 -21.48
CA ARG A 215 -19.36 -16.83 -22.07
C ARG A 215 -19.00 -16.42 -23.49
N THR A 216 -17.71 -16.24 -23.78
CA THR A 216 -17.27 -15.82 -25.10
C THR A 216 -17.24 -16.96 -26.12
N GLN A 217 -17.17 -18.21 -25.67
CA GLN A 217 -17.13 -19.43 -26.52
C GLN A 217 -16.20 -19.25 -27.74
N PRO A 218 -14.91 -18.95 -27.54
CA PRO A 218 -13.96 -18.66 -28.60
C PRO A 218 -13.69 -19.88 -29.47
#